data_7ec54ce91fcb2594db59fa5f3e2606a1
#
_entry.id   7ec54ce91fcb2594db59fa5f3e2606a1
#
_cell.length_a   1.000
_cell.length_b   1.000
_cell.length_c   1.000
_cell.angle_alpha   90.00
_cell.angle_beta   90.00
_cell.angle_gamma   90.00
#
_symmetry.space_group_name_H-M   'P 1'
#
loop_
_entity.id
_entity.type
_entity.pdbx_description
1 polymer ?
#
loop_
_entity_poly.entity_id
_entity_poly.type
_entity_poly.pdbx_seq_one_letter_code
_entity_poly.pdbx_strand_id
1 'polypeptide(L)'
;MGNCEKKMNAAVVTPVLAAGSVTSPYYVQAKITKKLCKRVCVTKIPVFAPVFSVVSVTNVGTSQYVAKIHVEGSVTYNPCNGCGCTAEVEVISQDFTVPIFSATAPTAVTITAGVSVNSMVVDGCETCSANFKSETPLTITVA
;
A
#
# COMPACT_ATOMS: atom_id res chain seq x y z
N MET A 1 28.46 0.13 -4.92
CA MET A 1 27.74 1.21 -4.50
C MET A 1 26.40 1.33 -5.13
N GLY A 2 25.44 1.05 -4.46
CA GLY A 2 24.11 1.05 -5.01
C GLY A 2 23.57 2.45 -5.25
N ASN A 3 23.51 2.83 -6.48
CA ASN A 3 22.82 4.06 -6.83
C ASN A 3 21.34 3.79 -6.94
N CYS A 4 20.73 3.54 -5.80
CA CYS A 4 19.29 3.33 -5.79
C CYS A 4 18.60 4.69 -5.90
N GLU A 5 17.90 4.87 -6.98
CA GLU A 5 17.10 6.06 -7.16
C GLU A 5 15.72 5.81 -6.62
N LYS A 6 15.31 6.59 -5.64
CA LYS A 6 14.03 6.39 -4.93
C LYS A 6 12.84 6.39 -5.88
N LYS A 7 12.86 7.22 -6.91
CA LYS A 7 11.74 7.27 -7.86
C LYS A 7 11.67 6.07 -8.80
N MET A 8 12.75 5.30 -8.93
CA MET A 8 12.76 4.07 -9.72
C MET A 8 12.27 2.87 -8.92
N ASN A 9 12.13 3.03 -7.61
CA ASN A 9 11.65 1.97 -6.73
C ASN A 9 10.23 2.27 -6.27
N ALA A 10 9.35 2.48 -7.24
CA ALA A 10 7.95 2.73 -6.94
C ALA A 10 7.35 1.57 -6.17
N ALA A 11 6.48 1.90 -5.23
CA ALA A 11 5.76 0.88 -4.48
C ALA A 11 4.80 0.13 -5.41
N VAL A 12 4.61 -1.14 -5.14
CA VAL A 12 3.62 -1.96 -5.82
C VAL A 12 2.49 -2.22 -4.83
N VAL A 13 1.26 -1.87 -5.23
CA VAL A 13 0.08 -2.13 -4.41
C VAL A 13 -0.75 -3.19 -5.10
N THR A 14 -0.99 -4.29 -4.38
CA THR A 14 -1.83 -5.38 -4.87
C THR A 14 -3.04 -5.49 -3.97
N PRO A 15 -4.24 -5.11 -4.46
CA PRO A 15 -5.46 -5.32 -3.70
C PRO A 15 -5.88 -6.78 -3.80
N VAL A 16 -6.21 -7.37 -2.66
CA VAL A 16 -6.73 -8.74 -2.60
C VAL A 16 -8.13 -8.67 -2.04
N LEU A 17 -9.10 -8.95 -2.89
CA LEU A 17 -10.51 -8.94 -2.51
C LEU A 17 -10.84 -10.22 -1.75
N ALA A 18 -11.55 -10.08 -0.66
CA ALA A 18 -11.98 -11.25 0.12
C ALA A 18 -12.94 -12.12 -0.71
N ALA A 19 -12.84 -13.43 -0.55
CA ALA A 19 -13.70 -14.36 -1.27
C ALA A 19 -15.17 -14.06 -0.97
N GLY A 20 -16.00 -14.03 -2.01
CA GLY A 20 -17.42 -13.74 -1.86
C GLY A 20 -17.76 -12.25 -1.77
N SER A 21 -16.80 -11.37 -1.92
CA SER A 21 -17.05 -9.92 -1.91
C SER A 21 -17.62 -9.47 -3.24
N VAL A 22 -18.92 -9.65 -3.43
CA VAL A 22 -19.63 -9.24 -4.65
C VAL A 22 -20.68 -8.17 -4.38
N THR A 23 -20.86 -7.78 -3.13
CA THR A 23 -21.77 -6.71 -2.72
C THR A 23 -21.14 -5.90 -1.60
N SER A 24 -21.59 -4.65 -1.45
CA SER A 24 -21.12 -3.79 -0.37
C SER A 24 -21.53 -4.35 1.01
N PRO A 25 -20.67 -4.29 2.01
CA PRO A 25 -19.31 -3.75 1.97
C PRO A 25 -18.31 -4.73 1.38
N TYR A 26 -17.28 -4.18 0.75
CA TYR A 26 -16.19 -4.97 0.19
C TYR A 26 -15.01 -4.96 1.14
N TYR A 27 -14.47 -6.14 1.42
CA TYR A 27 -13.30 -6.29 2.27
C TYR A 27 -12.09 -6.56 1.40
N VAL A 28 -11.13 -5.67 1.46
CA VAL A 28 -9.95 -5.71 0.59
C VAL A 28 -8.71 -5.63 1.45
N GLN A 29 -7.75 -6.52 1.18
CA GLN A 29 -6.45 -6.43 1.81
C GLN A 29 -5.53 -5.70 0.84
N ALA A 30 -5.09 -4.51 1.21
CA ALA A 30 -4.14 -3.76 0.40
C ALA A 30 -2.72 -4.22 0.78
N LYS A 31 -2.09 -4.93 -0.14
CA LYS A 31 -0.72 -5.41 0.04
C LYS A 31 0.23 -4.49 -0.68
N ILE A 32 1.11 -3.86 0.07
CA ILE A 32 2.05 -2.88 -0.45
C ILE A 32 3.45 -3.43 -0.29
N THR A 33 4.23 -3.38 -1.35
CA THR A 33 5.65 -3.70 -1.30
C THR A 33 6.45 -2.54 -1.84
N LYS A 34 7.56 -2.24 -1.20
CA LYS A 34 8.47 -1.21 -1.66
C LYS A 34 9.89 -1.61 -1.33
N LYS A 35 10.77 -1.51 -2.32
CA LYS A 35 12.19 -1.71 -2.12
C LYS A 35 12.78 -0.42 -1.55
N LEU A 36 13.34 -0.51 -0.35
CA LEU A 36 14.03 0.61 0.26
C LEU A 36 15.45 0.67 -0.28
N CYS A 37 15.90 1.87 -0.57
CA CYS A 37 17.19 2.07 -1.24
C CYS A 37 18.40 1.82 -0.37
N LYS A 38 18.21 1.72 0.92
CA LYS A 38 19.29 1.51 1.85
C LYS A 38 19.00 0.32 2.75
N ARG A 39 20.05 -0.29 3.24
CA ARG A 39 19.94 -1.38 4.20
C ARG A 39 19.27 -0.88 5.46
N VAL A 40 18.33 -1.64 5.96
CA VAL A 40 17.53 -1.27 7.12
C VAL A 40 18.06 -1.99 8.36
N CYS A 41 17.99 -1.31 9.49
CA CYS A 41 18.34 -1.92 10.77
C CYS A 41 17.39 -3.09 11.05
N VAL A 42 17.95 -4.28 11.26
CA VAL A 42 17.16 -5.51 11.40
C VAL A 42 16.32 -5.56 12.67
N THR A 43 16.66 -4.73 13.66
CA THR A 43 15.93 -4.70 14.93
C THR A 43 14.81 -3.68 14.96
N LYS A 44 14.65 -2.90 13.89
CA LYS A 44 13.65 -1.84 13.84
C LYS A 44 12.85 -1.95 12.56
N ILE A 45 11.58 -2.35 12.69
CA ILE A 45 10.68 -2.41 11.56
C ILE A 45 10.34 -0.99 11.12
N PRO A 46 10.35 -0.71 9.81
CA PRO A 46 9.94 0.61 9.32
C PRO A 46 8.55 0.98 9.77
N VAL A 47 8.34 2.27 10.00
CA VAL A 47 7.04 2.82 10.39
C VAL A 47 6.36 3.37 9.16
N PHE A 48 5.11 3.00 8.97
CA PHE A 48 4.31 3.44 7.83
C PHE A 48 2.85 3.58 8.25
N ALA A 49 2.32 4.77 8.05
CA ALA A 49 0.92 5.08 8.34
C ALA A 49 0.25 5.57 7.05
N PRO A 50 -0.34 4.68 6.27
CA PRO A 50 -0.93 5.05 4.98
C PRO A 50 -2.28 5.73 5.15
N VAL A 51 -2.59 6.62 4.21
CA VAL A 51 -3.91 7.21 4.05
C VAL A 51 -4.46 6.76 2.71
N PHE A 52 -5.67 6.21 2.74
CA PHE A 52 -6.37 5.74 1.54
C PHE A 52 -7.53 6.67 1.22
N SER A 53 -7.69 6.98 -0.05
CA SER A 53 -8.78 7.83 -0.51
C SER A 53 -9.32 7.35 -1.85
N VAL A 54 -10.61 7.56 -2.08
CA VAL A 54 -11.24 7.23 -3.36
C VAL A 54 -11.01 8.39 -4.33
N VAL A 55 -10.39 8.10 -5.45
CA VAL A 55 -10.09 9.11 -6.48
C VAL A 55 -11.25 9.22 -7.46
N SER A 56 -11.74 8.10 -7.93
CA SER A 56 -12.81 8.08 -8.91
C SER A 56 -13.54 6.74 -8.92
N VAL A 57 -14.74 6.73 -9.46
CA VAL A 57 -15.51 5.52 -9.70
C VAL A 57 -15.99 5.57 -11.13
N THR A 58 -15.65 4.57 -11.93
CA THR A 58 -15.92 4.54 -13.35
C THR A 58 -16.77 3.34 -13.71
N ASN A 59 -17.80 3.55 -14.49
CA ASN A 59 -18.61 2.48 -15.02
C ASN A 59 -17.85 1.75 -16.13
N VAL A 60 -17.79 0.43 -16.03
CA VAL A 60 -17.05 -0.41 -16.99
C VAL A 60 -17.94 -1.48 -17.63
N GLY A 61 -19.17 -1.55 -17.24
CA GLY A 61 -20.11 -2.54 -17.77
C GLY A 61 -21.45 -2.46 -17.07
N THR A 62 -22.36 -3.36 -17.38
CA THR A 62 -23.67 -3.41 -16.73
C THR A 62 -23.49 -3.75 -15.26
N SER A 63 -23.88 -2.83 -14.38
CA SER A 63 -23.74 -2.98 -12.92
C SER A 63 -22.30 -3.19 -12.47
N GLN A 64 -21.33 -2.84 -13.31
CA GLN A 64 -19.92 -3.02 -13.01
C GLN A 64 -19.21 -1.67 -13.00
N TYR A 65 -18.49 -1.42 -11.92
CA TYR A 65 -17.75 -0.20 -11.71
C TYR A 65 -16.32 -0.53 -11.21
N VAL A 66 -15.42 0.41 -11.42
CA VAL A 66 -14.06 0.30 -10.89
C VAL A 66 -13.81 1.52 -10.01
N ALA A 67 -13.49 1.26 -8.75
CA ALA A 67 -13.07 2.32 -7.84
C ALA A 67 -11.55 2.46 -7.94
N LYS A 68 -11.09 3.66 -8.24
CA LYS A 68 -9.68 4.00 -8.22
C LYS A 68 -9.37 4.58 -6.85
N ILE A 69 -8.43 3.98 -6.17
CA ILE A 69 -8.07 4.33 -4.80
C ILE A 69 -6.61 4.77 -4.80
N HIS A 70 -6.34 5.85 -4.07
CA HIS A 70 -5.00 6.36 -3.88
C HIS A 70 -4.53 6.06 -2.47
N VAL A 71 -3.32 5.52 -2.35
CA VAL A 71 -2.65 5.37 -1.07
C VAL A 71 -1.44 6.29 -1.03
N GLU A 72 -1.30 6.98 0.09
CA GLU A 72 -0.18 7.87 0.30
C GLU A 72 0.31 7.76 1.73
N GLY A 73 1.61 7.75 1.90
CA GLY A 73 2.23 7.71 3.22
C GLY A 73 3.73 7.72 3.14
N SER A 74 4.36 7.90 4.27
CA SER A 74 5.81 7.92 4.38
C SER A 74 6.30 6.71 5.15
N VAL A 75 7.30 6.05 4.60
CA VAL A 75 8.00 4.96 5.28
C VAL A 75 9.22 5.56 5.95
N THR A 76 9.27 5.49 7.27
CA THR A 76 10.41 5.97 8.06
C THR A 76 11.19 4.75 8.56
N TYR A 77 12.47 4.74 8.29
CA TYR A 77 13.33 3.60 8.63
C TYR A 77 14.74 4.05 8.99
N ASN A 78 15.48 3.18 9.63
CA ASN A 78 16.87 3.44 10.02
C ASN A 78 17.81 2.72 9.05
N PRO A 79 18.51 3.46 8.18
CA PRO A 79 19.27 2.85 7.10
C PRO A 79 20.72 2.61 7.43
N CYS A 80 21.02 1.93 8.49
CA CYS A 80 22.41 1.72 8.84
C CYS A 80 22.66 0.36 9.45
N ASN A 81 23.94 -0.01 9.47
CA ASN A 81 24.36 -1.30 10.02
C ASN A 81 24.23 -1.36 11.53
N GLY A 82 24.46 -0.27 12.20
CA GLY A 82 24.47 -0.24 13.66
C GLY A 82 23.20 0.26 14.31
N CYS A 83 22.18 0.53 13.53
CA CYS A 83 20.92 1.05 14.04
C CYS A 83 21.04 2.39 14.79
N GLY A 84 22.13 3.09 14.58
CA GLY A 84 22.39 4.37 15.23
C GLY A 84 22.34 5.56 14.29
N CYS A 85 22.00 5.35 13.04
CA CYS A 85 21.97 6.44 12.06
C CYS A 85 20.67 7.21 12.13
N THR A 86 20.69 8.40 11.52
CA THR A 86 19.50 9.23 11.39
C THR A 86 18.46 8.53 10.53
N ALA A 87 17.22 8.60 10.94
CA ALA A 87 16.12 7.99 10.19
C ALA A 87 15.99 8.61 8.80
N GLU A 88 15.64 7.78 7.84
CA GLU A 88 15.34 8.17 6.46
C GLU A 88 13.85 8.02 6.20
N VAL A 89 13.37 8.78 5.25
CA VAL A 89 11.96 8.75 4.86
C VAL A 89 11.86 8.53 3.36
N GLU A 90 11.01 7.58 2.96
CA GLU A 90 10.64 7.39 1.56
C GLU A 90 9.15 7.43 1.43
N VAL A 91 8.65 8.11 0.40
CA VAL A 91 7.22 8.30 0.21
C VAL A 91 6.65 7.19 -0.66
N ILE A 92 5.48 6.68 -0.27
CA ILE A 92 4.66 5.83 -1.11
C ILE A 92 3.47 6.65 -1.56
N SER A 93 3.25 6.73 -2.87
CA SER A 93 2.12 7.44 -3.46
C SER A 93 1.73 6.67 -4.70
N GLN A 94 0.65 5.89 -4.62
CA GLN A 94 0.24 4.98 -5.68
C GLN A 94 -1.27 4.87 -5.76
N ASP A 95 -1.73 4.61 -6.98
CA ASP A 95 -3.14 4.31 -7.22
C ASP A 95 -3.31 2.81 -7.46
N PHE A 96 -4.46 2.30 -7.08
CA PHE A 96 -4.86 0.94 -7.40
C PHE A 96 -6.37 0.91 -7.61
N THR A 97 -6.86 -0.16 -8.21
CA THR A 97 -8.28 -0.27 -8.56
C THR A 97 -8.90 -1.48 -7.90
N VAL A 98 -10.18 -1.32 -7.55
CA VAL A 98 -10.99 -2.39 -6.96
C VAL A 98 -12.29 -2.48 -7.73
N PRO A 99 -12.69 -3.69 -8.19
CA PRO A 99 -13.97 -3.85 -8.84
C PRO A 99 -15.14 -3.73 -7.86
N ILE A 100 -16.19 -3.08 -8.29
CA ILE A 100 -17.41 -2.87 -7.51
C ILE A 100 -18.59 -3.29 -8.35
N PHE A 101 -19.57 -3.93 -7.73
CA PHE A 101 -20.84 -4.27 -8.37
C PHE A 101 -21.96 -3.46 -7.72
N SER A 102 -22.75 -2.80 -8.53
CA SER A 102 -23.88 -2.01 -8.05
C SER A 102 -24.99 -2.00 -9.09
N ALA A 103 -26.21 -2.29 -8.68
CA ALA A 103 -27.36 -2.30 -9.59
C ALA A 103 -27.70 -0.90 -10.10
N THR A 104 -27.35 0.11 -9.32
CA THR A 104 -27.54 1.52 -9.67
C THR A 104 -26.19 2.23 -9.59
N ALA A 105 -26.08 3.37 -10.27
CA ALA A 105 -24.85 4.16 -10.20
C ALA A 105 -24.56 4.53 -8.75
N PRO A 106 -23.35 4.25 -8.25
CA PRO A 106 -22.99 4.63 -6.89
C PRO A 106 -23.06 6.13 -6.69
N THR A 107 -23.69 6.55 -5.60
CA THR A 107 -23.77 7.97 -5.23
C THR A 107 -22.66 8.35 -4.26
N ALA A 108 -22.16 7.38 -3.50
CA ALA A 108 -21.04 7.59 -2.59
C ALA A 108 -20.29 6.29 -2.41
N VAL A 109 -18.96 6.37 -2.50
CA VAL A 109 -18.07 5.26 -2.20
C VAL A 109 -17.14 5.73 -1.11
N THR A 110 -17.17 5.05 0.03
CA THR A 110 -16.35 5.41 1.18
C THR A 110 -15.39 4.27 1.51
N ILE A 111 -14.25 4.63 2.07
CA ILE A 111 -13.21 3.67 2.42
C ILE A 111 -12.81 3.88 3.87
N THR A 112 -12.71 2.78 4.59
CA THR A 112 -12.23 2.77 5.98
C THR A 112 -11.04 1.83 6.05
N ALA A 113 -9.93 2.33 6.58
CA ALA A 113 -8.72 1.53 6.74
C ALA A 113 -8.61 1.03 8.17
N GLY A 114 -8.26 -0.23 8.31
CA GLY A 114 -7.90 -0.80 9.60
C GLY A 114 -6.42 -0.59 9.90
N VAL A 115 -5.91 -1.33 10.87
CA VAL A 115 -4.52 -1.22 11.30
C VAL A 115 -3.61 -1.90 10.29
N SER A 116 -2.56 -1.20 9.86
CA SER A 116 -1.56 -1.75 8.96
C SER A 116 -0.59 -2.65 9.73
N VAL A 117 -0.26 -3.79 9.12
CA VAL A 117 0.78 -4.67 9.62
C VAL A 117 2.00 -4.51 8.73
N ASN A 118 3.07 -4.02 9.31
CA ASN A 118 4.31 -3.72 8.59
C ASN A 118 5.36 -4.79 8.86
N SER A 119 6.10 -5.14 7.83
CA SER A 119 7.18 -6.10 7.93
C SER A 119 8.28 -5.75 6.93
N MET A 120 9.39 -6.43 7.04
CA MET A 120 10.53 -6.16 6.20
C MET A 120 11.30 -7.45 5.97
N VAL A 121 11.78 -7.62 4.74
CA VAL A 121 12.68 -8.71 4.38
C VAL A 121 13.99 -8.09 3.93
N VAL A 122 15.07 -8.40 4.63
CA VAL A 122 16.40 -7.91 4.31
C VAL A 122 17.03 -8.85 3.28
N ASP A 123 17.55 -8.26 2.21
CA ASP A 123 18.29 -9.04 1.22
C ASP A 123 19.59 -9.56 1.84
N GLY A 124 20.04 -10.71 1.36
CA GLY A 124 21.18 -11.40 1.95
C GLY A 124 22.54 -10.83 1.64
N CYS A 125 22.65 -9.63 1.11
CA CYS A 125 23.93 -9.06 0.76
C CYS A 125 24.23 -7.78 1.55
N GLU A 126 25.49 -7.45 1.61
CA GLU A 126 25.95 -6.42 2.53
C GLU A 126 25.57 -5.01 2.16
N THR A 127 25.44 -4.76 0.88
CA THR A 127 25.13 -3.42 0.38
C THR A 127 23.69 -3.28 -0.06
N CYS A 128 22.89 -4.26 0.27
CA CYS A 128 21.57 -4.34 -0.27
C CYS A 128 20.56 -3.50 0.46
N SER A 129 19.53 -3.26 -0.25
CA SER A 129 18.30 -2.69 0.23
C SER A 129 17.51 -3.73 1.02
N ALA A 130 16.40 -3.29 1.56
CA ALA A 130 15.43 -4.16 2.17
C ALA A 130 14.11 -4.06 1.41
N ASN A 131 13.29 -5.09 1.48
CA ASN A 131 11.96 -5.05 0.94
C ASN A 131 10.97 -4.80 2.07
N PHE A 132 10.36 -3.64 2.04
CA PHE A 132 9.32 -3.28 2.98
C PHE A 132 7.99 -3.82 2.50
N LYS A 133 7.21 -4.38 3.42
CA LYS A 133 5.85 -4.86 3.14
C LYS A 133 4.89 -4.31 4.16
N SER A 134 3.71 -3.94 3.69
CA SER A 134 2.62 -3.50 4.55
C SER A 134 1.33 -4.11 4.06
N GLU A 135 0.50 -4.57 4.98
CA GLU A 135 -0.82 -5.07 4.67
C GLU A 135 -1.83 -4.30 5.49
N THR A 136 -2.78 -3.69 4.81
CA THR A 136 -3.83 -2.89 5.45
C THR A 136 -5.19 -3.42 5.05
N PRO A 137 -6.03 -3.82 6.02
CA PRO A 137 -7.41 -4.20 5.71
C PRO A 137 -8.23 -2.96 5.41
N LEU A 138 -8.95 -3.00 4.30
CA LEU A 138 -9.81 -1.92 3.87
C LEU A 138 -11.25 -2.41 3.81
N THR A 139 -12.18 -1.55 4.22
CA THR A 139 -13.61 -1.77 4.03
C THR A 139 -14.12 -0.70 3.09
N ILE A 140 -14.68 -1.10 1.95
CA ILE A 140 -15.23 -0.19 0.95
C ILE A 140 -16.74 -0.32 0.98
N THR A 141 -17.41 0.77 1.27
CA THR A 141 -18.87 0.82 1.33
C THR A 141 -19.41 1.65 0.17
N VAL A 142 -20.38 1.09 -0.53
CA VAL A 142 -21.00 1.71 -1.69
C VAL A 142 -22.44 2.05 -1.35
N ALA A 143 -22.79 3.30 -1.51
CA ALA A 143 -24.18 3.79 -1.31
C ALA A 143 -24.85 4.11 -2.64
#